data_05f80be25c6186839a539948c7d127a5
#
_entry.id   05f80be25c6186839a539948c7d127a5
#
_cell.length_a   1.000
_cell.length_b   1.000
_cell.length_c   1.000
_cell.angle_alpha   90.00
_cell.angle_beta   90.00
_cell.angle_gamma   90.00
#
_symmetry.space_group_name_H-M   'P 1'
#
loop_
_entity.id
_entity.type
_entity.pdbx_description
1 polymer ?
#
loop_
_entity_poly.entity_id
_entity_poly.type
_entity_poly.pdbx_seq_one_letter_code
_entity_poly.pdbx_strand_id
1 'polypeptide(L)'
;AQAWDEAVELSELYGVRNAQASVLAPTGTIGLMMDCDTTGIEPDLGLTKVKKLVGGGTMFIVNQTVPRALEALGYNKDQITEIIGYIDVEKTILGAPHLKKEHYNVFACSMGDNAIHYMGHVKMMAAVQPFLSGAISKTVNMPESATVDDVEQLHIEAWKMGLKAIAI
;
A
#
# COMPACT_ATOMS: atom_id res chain seq x y z
N ALA A 1 -18.03 -18.14 3.44
CA ALA A 1 -19.39 -17.65 3.58
C ALA A 1 -20.10 -18.42 4.68
N GLN A 2 -20.43 -19.71 4.51
CA GLN A 2 -21.27 -20.49 5.45
C GLN A 2 -20.85 -20.39 6.93
N ALA A 3 -19.55 -20.54 7.26
CA ALA A 3 -19.07 -20.43 8.64
C ALA A 3 -19.30 -19.04 9.26
N TRP A 4 -19.28 -17.99 8.45
CA TRP A 4 -19.61 -16.65 8.92
C TRP A 4 -21.11 -16.45 9.09
N ASP A 5 -21.93 -17.06 8.24
CA ASP A 5 -23.38 -17.01 8.36
C ASP A 5 -23.83 -17.69 9.66
N GLU A 6 -23.32 -18.88 9.95
CA GLU A 6 -23.53 -19.60 11.23
C GLU A 6 -23.06 -18.78 12.44
N ALA A 7 -21.90 -18.10 12.32
CA ALA A 7 -21.38 -17.26 13.39
C ALA A 7 -22.31 -16.06 13.68
N VAL A 8 -22.90 -15.47 12.64
CA VAL A 8 -23.87 -14.37 12.78
C VAL A 8 -25.14 -14.90 13.47
N GLU A 9 -25.73 -15.99 13.00
CA GLU A 9 -26.94 -16.59 13.59
C GLU A 9 -26.76 -16.93 15.09
N LEU A 10 -25.63 -17.57 15.42
CA LEU A 10 -25.32 -17.91 16.82
C LEU A 10 -25.06 -16.66 17.67
N SER A 11 -24.43 -15.63 17.10
CA SER A 11 -24.16 -14.40 17.82
C SER A 11 -25.41 -13.57 18.13
N GLU A 12 -26.41 -13.62 17.27
CA GLU A 12 -27.71 -12.99 17.51
C GLU A 12 -28.45 -13.65 18.69
N LEU A 13 -28.30 -14.96 18.87
CA LEU A 13 -28.94 -15.71 19.94
C LEU A 13 -28.19 -15.64 21.27
N TYR A 14 -26.85 -15.75 21.22
CA TYR A 14 -26.03 -15.97 22.42
C TYR A 14 -25.02 -14.86 22.69
N GLY A 15 -24.91 -13.89 21.80
CA GLY A 15 -23.85 -12.88 21.84
C GLY A 15 -22.49 -13.44 21.41
N VAL A 16 -21.46 -12.60 21.50
CA VAL A 16 -20.08 -12.96 21.16
C VAL A 16 -19.17 -12.82 22.39
N ARG A 17 -18.22 -13.75 22.54
CA ARG A 17 -17.25 -13.70 23.63
C ARG A 17 -16.21 -12.62 23.42
N ASN A 18 -15.72 -12.47 22.20
CA ASN A 18 -14.62 -11.59 21.85
C ASN A 18 -15.16 -10.33 21.16
N ALA A 19 -14.65 -9.16 21.55
CA ALA A 19 -15.07 -7.88 20.98
C ALA A 19 -14.64 -7.70 19.52
N GLN A 20 -13.55 -8.37 19.10
CA GLN A 20 -12.98 -8.25 17.76
C GLN A 20 -12.51 -9.62 17.26
N ALA A 21 -12.77 -9.90 15.99
CA ALA A 21 -12.37 -11.14 15.31
C ALA A 21 -11.34 -10.93 14.21
N SER A 22 -11.28 -9.75 13.62
CA SER A 22 -10.41 -9.46 12.47
C SER A 22 -9.74 -8.09 12.59
N VAL A 23 -8.54 -7.98 12.04
CA VAL A 23 -7.71 -6.77 12.04
C VAL A 23 -6.78 -6.80 10.83
N LEU A 24 -6.38 -5.63 10.32
CA LEU A 24 -5.22 -5.52 9.45
C LEU A 24 -4.02 -5.06 10.27
N ALA A 25 -3.17 -6.02 10.63
CA ALA A 25 -1.94 -5.78 11.36
C ALA A 25 -0.83 -5.28 10.40
N PRO A 26 0.27 -4.67 10.93
CA PRO A 26 1.40 -4.22 10.11
C PRO A 26 2.10 -5.36 9.34
N THR A 27 2.13 -6.58 9.89
CA THR A 27 2.75 -7.79 9.31
C THR A 27 4.21 -7.62 8.85
N GLY A 28 4.98 -6.72 9.49
CA GLY A 28 6.35 -6.40 9.07
C GLY A 28 7.26 -7.62 8.99
N THR A 29 7.51 -8.28 10.13
CA THR A 29 8.37 -9.46 10.20
C THR A 29 7.82 -10.64 9.40
N ILE A 30 6.52 -10.90 9.49
CA ILE A 30 5.88 -12.01 8.77
C ILE A 30 5.93 -11.75 7.27
N GLY A 31 5.63 -10.52 6.84
CA GLY A 31 5.71 -10.14 5.43
C GLY A 31 7.10 -10.33 4.84
N LEU A 32 8.14 -9.89 5.56
CA LEU A 32 9.53 -10.08 5.15
C LEU A 32 9.92 -11.56 5.09
N MET A 33 9.49 -12.36 6.08
CA MET A 33 9.75 -13.79 6.10
C MET A 33 9.07 -14.54 4.95
N MET A 34 7.90 -14.07 4.51
CA MET A 34 7.11 -14.66 3.43
C MET A 34 7.42 -14.07 2.05
N ASP A 35 8.48 -13.29 1.93
CA ASP A 35 8.92 -12.66 0.67
C ASP A 35 7.84 -11.76 0.03
N CYS A 36 7.08 -11.06 0.86
CA CYS A 36 6.11 -10.08 0.38
C CYS A 36 6.79 -8.78 -0.01
N ASP A 37 6.35 -8.16 -1.10
CA ASP A 37 6.86 -6.86 -1.54
C ASP A 37 6.48 -5.73 -0.60
N THR A 38 5.28 -5.80 -0.01
CA THR A 38 4.75 -4.83 0.95
C THR A 38 4.26 -5.52 2.22
N THR A 39 3.99 -4.76 3.27
CA THR A 39 3.51 -5.26 4.56
C THR A 39 2.12 -4.72 4.88
N GLY A 40 1.26 -5.55 5.45
CA GLY A 40 -0.12 -5.18 5.75
C GLY A 40 -0.88 -4.67 4.52
N ILE A 41 -1.52 -3.52 4.66
CA ILE A 41 -2.22 -2.81 3.58
C ILE A 41 -1.38 -1.65 2.99
N GLU A 42 -0.12 -1.55 3.39
CA GLU A 42 0.75 -0.47 2.92
C GLU A 42 1.09 -0.62 1.44
N PRO A 43 1.06 0.46 0.64
CA PRO A 43 1.70 0.48 -0.66
C PRO A 43 3.23 0.49 -0.50
N ASP A 44 3.96 0.20 -1.57
CA ASP A 44 5.42 0.35 -1.54
C ASP A 44 5.84 1.79 -1.25
N LEU A 45 6.96 1.95 -0.55
CA LEU A 45 7.56 3.26 -0.30
C LEU A 45 8.09 3.88 -1.59
N GLY A 46 8.65 3.06 -2.47
CA GLY A 46 9.18 3.42 -3.78
C GLY A 46 9.36 2.18 -4.64
N LEU A 47 9.51 2.35 -5.94
CA LEU A 47 9.66 1.23 -6.89
C LEU A 47 11.00 0.51 -6.76
N THR A 48 11.98 1.11 -6.09
CA THR A 48 13.29 0.50 -5.83
C THR A 48 13.51 0.35 -4.34
N LYS A 49 13.93 -0.84 -3.92
CA LYS A 49 14.33 -1.16 -2.55
C LYS A 49 15.83 -1.12 -2.41
N VAL A 50 16.30 -0.57 -1.30
CA VAL A 50 17.73 -0.50 -0.97
C VAL A 50 18.06 -1.65 -0.04
N LYS A 51 18.96 -2.55 -0.45
CA LYS A 51 19.48 -3.61 0.39
C LYS A 51 20.94 -3.33 0.72
N LYS A 52 21.24 -3.20 2.02
CA LYS A 52 22.63 -3.15 2.49
C LYS A 52 23.21 -4.55 2.50
N LEU A 53 24.36 -4.71 1.85
CA LEU A 53 25.07 -5.99 1.78
C LEU A 53 25.94 -6.21 3.01
N VAL A 54 26.07 -7.47 3.44
CA VAL A 54 27.03 -7.88 4.46
C VAL A 54 28.44 -7.67 3.89
N GLY A 55 29.26 -6.89 4.60
CA GLY A 55 30.59 -6.52 4.10
C GLY A 55 30.68 -5.13 3.45
N GLY A 56 29.58 -4.39 3.41
CA GLY A 56 29.48 -3.06 2.85
C GLY A 56 29.00 -3.06 1.40
N GLY A 57 28.45 -1.93 0.99
CA GLY A 57 27.82 -1.76 -0.30
C GLY A 57 26.29 -1.75 -0.21
N THR A 58 25.69 -1.23 -1.27
CA THR A 58 24.25 -1.06 -1.38
C THR A 58 23.80 -1.63 -2.71
N MET A 59 22.75 -2.45 -2.68
CA MET A 59 22.11 -2.96 -3.89
C MET A 59 20.71 -2.39 -3.99
N PHE A 60 20.35 -1.95 -5.18
CA PHE A 60 19.00 -1.53 -5.50
C PHE A 60 18.27 -2.68 -6.19
N ILE A 61 17.05 -2.92 -5.79
CA ILE A 61 16.20 -3.96 -6.36
C ILE A 61 14.90 -3.30 -6.77
N VAL A 62 14.56 -3.37 -8.06
CA VAL A 62 13.25 -2.95 -8.55
C VAL A 62 12.19 -3.91 -8.03
N ASN A 63 11.06 -3.38 -7.58
CA ASN A 63 9.94 -4.18 -7.12
C ASN A 63 9.53 -5.21 -8.18
N GLN A 64 9.48 -6.48 -7.79
CA GLN A 64 9.24 -7.60 -8.71
C GLN A 64 7.81 -7.64 -9.26
N THR A 65 6.88 -6.87 -8.70
CA THR A 65 5.53 -6.75 -9.26
C THR A 65 5.46 -5.80 -10.45
N VAL A 66 6.45 -4.92 -10.64
CA VAL A 66 6.50 -3.96 -11.77
C VAL A 66 6.47 -4.65 -13.12
N PRO A 67 7.31 -5.66 -13.42
CA PRO A 67 7.24 -6.39 -14.69
C PRO A 67 5.87 -6.98 -14.97
N ARG A 68 5.25 -7.58 -13.95
CA ARG A 68 3.93 -8.21 -14.05
C ARG A 68 2.83 -7.19 -14.30
N ALA A 69 2.92 -6.03 -13.67
CA ALA A 69 1.98 -4.93 -13.90
C ALA A 69 2.10 -4.37 -15.33
N LEU A 70 3.32 -4.19 -15.83
CA LEU A 70 3.58 -3.75 -17.20
C LEU A 70 3.05 -4.76 -18.23
N GLU A 71 3.25 -6.06 -18.01
CA GLU A 71 2.69 -7.11 -18.85
C GLU A 71 1.16 -7.06 -18.87
N ALA A 72 0.53 -6.91 -17.72
CA ALA A 72 -0.93 -6.77 -17.59
C ALA A 72 -1.47 -5.51 -18.30
N LEU A 73 -0.66 -4.45 -18.40
CA LEU A 73 -0.98 -3.22 -19.13
C LEU A 73 -0.71 -3.33 -20.64
N GLY A 74 -0.19 -4.47 -21.12
CA GLY A 74 0.00 -4.76 -22.54
C GLY A 74 1.35 -4.33 -23.11
N TYR A 75 2.36 -4.06 -22.28
CA TYR A 75 3.73 -3.81 -22.76
C TYR A 75 4.39 -5.13 -23.16
N ASN A 76 5.16 -5.10 -24.24
CA ASN A 76 5.94 -6.26 -24.68
C ASN A 76 7.24 -6.41 -23.85
N LYS A 77 7.93 -7.55 -24.00
CA LYS A 77 9.12 -7.88 -23.20
C LYS A 77 10.28 -6.88 -23.37
N ASP A 78 10.48 -6.36 -24.57
CA ASP A 78 11.56 -5.41 -24.82
C ASP A 78 11.28 -4.08 -24.14
N GLN A 79 10.05 -3.57 -24.25
CA GLN A 79 9.59 -2.37 -23.56
C GLN A 79 9.68 -2.52 -22.03
N ILE A 80 9.28 -3.67 -21.50
CA ILE A 80 9.38 -3.97 -20.06
C ILE A 80 10.85 -3.92 -19.61
N THR A 81 11.75 -4.53 -20.38
CA THR A 81 13.18 -4.53 -20.06
C THR A 81 13.76 -3.11 -20.05
N GLU A 82 13.40 -2.27 -21.02
CA GLU A 82 13.86 -0.89 -21.09
C GLU A 82 13.28 -0.03 -19.94
N ILE A 83 12.01 -0.21 -19.61
CA ILE A 83 11.37 0.48 -18.47
C ILE A 83 12.05 0.10 -17.16
N ILE A 84 12.30 -1.20 -16.92
CA ILE A 84 12.98 -1.67 -15.71
C ILE A 84 14.40 -1.13 -15.63
N GLY A 85 15.14 -1.16 -16.72
CA GLY A 85 16.48 -0.59 -16.80
C GLY A 85 16.49 0.91 -16.49
N TYR A 86 15.49 1.65 -16.95
CA TYR A 86 15.32 3.06 -16.64
C TYR A 86 15.05 3.26 -15.13
N ILE A 87 14.13 2.49 -14.54
CA ILE A 87 13.84 2.58 -13.09
C ILE A 87 15.08 2.24 -12.26
N ASP A 88 15.89 1.29 -12.70
CA ASP A 88 17.11 0.91 -11.97
C ASP A 88 18.16 2.03 -11.96
N VAL A 89 18.23 2.85 -13.00
CA VAL A 89 19.16 3.98 -13.10
C VAL A 89 18.56 5.23 -12.44
N GLU A 90 17.39 5.66 -12.88
CA GLU A 90 16.77 6.94 -12.50
C GLU A 90 16.01 6.90 -11.16
N LYS A 91 15.74 5.70 -10.62
CA LYS A 91 14.98 5.46 -9.38
C LYS A 91 13.53 5.98 -9.41
N THR A 92 13.06 6.34 -10.57
CA THR A 92 11.67 6.76 -10.85
C THR A 92 11.15 6.07 -12.10
N ILE A 93 9.84 6.00 -12.24
CA ILE A 93 9.19 5.53 -13.46
C ILE A 93 8.74 6.70 -14.36
N LEU A 94 8.73 7.91 -13.81
CA LEU A 94 8.32 9.10 -14.56
C LEU A 94 9.32 9.40 -15.67
N GLY A 95 8.84 9.44 -16.90
CA GLY A 95 9.69 9.64 -18.07
C GLY A 95 10.30 8.36 -18.64
N ALA A 96 9.99 7.19 -18.08
CA ALA A 96 10.47 5.92 -18.62
C ALA A 96 10.07 5.75 -20.09
N PRO A 97 10.98 5.19 -20.94
CA PRO A 97 10.70 4.99 -22.37
C PRO A 97 9.45 4.10 -22.54
N HIS A 98 8.69 4.34 -23.58
CA HIS A 98 7.46 3.61 -23.93
C HIS A 98 6.31 3.73 -22.94
N LEU A 99 6.53 4.15 -21.69
CA LEU A 99 5.49 4.22 -20.67
C LEU A 99 4.51 5.35 -20.96
N LYS A 100 3.24 4.98 -21.07
CA LYS A 100 2.15 5.94 -21.26
C LYS A 100 1.89 6.71 -19.98
N LYS A 101 1.67 8.02 -20.09
CA LYS A 101 1.39 8.90 -18.93
C LYS A 101 0.15 8.46 -18.15
N GLU A 102 -0.85 7.89 -18.82
CA GLU A 102 -2.08 7.37 -18.21
C GLU A 102 -1.82 6.22 -17.24
N HIS A 103 -0.68 5.51 -17.40
CA HIS A 103 -0.29 4.40 -16.54
C HIS A 103 0.56 4.80 -15.31
N TYR A 104 0.99 6.07 -15.21
CA TYR A 104 1.85 6.51 -14.10
C TYR A 104 1.24 6.23 -12.74
N ASN A 105 -0.07 6.45 -12.58
CA ASN A 105 -0.77 6.24 -11.32
C ASN A 105 -0.81 4.77 -10.85
N VAL A 106 -0.65 3.80 -11.78
CA VAL A 106 -0.57 2.37 -11.43
C VAL A 106 0.70 2.07 -10.62
N PHE A 107 1.74 2.87 -10.84
CA PHE A 107 3.05 2.73 -10.21
C PHE A 107 3.31 3.77 -9.12
N ALA A 108 2.26 4.46 -8.67
CA ALA A 108 2.39 5.42 -7.58
C ALA A 108 2.71 4.69 -6.26
N CYS A 109 3.66 5.24 -5.51
CA CYS A 109 4.14 4.73 -4.25
C CYS A 109 3.77 5.65 -3.08
N SER A 110 4.12 5.27 -1.85
CA SER A 110 3.86 6.11 -0.69
C SER A 110 4.67 7.40 -0.68
N MET A 111 5.86 7.39 -1.30
CA MET A 111 6.82 8.50 -1.29
C MET A 111 7.43 8.68 -2.69
N GLY A 112 8.23 9.74 -2.84
CA GLY A 112 8.91 10.05 -4.09
C GLY A 112 8.13 11.02 -4.98
N ASP A 113 8.55 11.10 -6.23
CA ASP A 113 8.01 12.02 -7.24
C ASP A 113 6.67 11.57 -7.84
N ASN A 114 6.33 10.30 -7.69
CA ASN A 114 5.04 9.72 -8.07
C ASN A 114 4.32 9.21 -6.81
N ALA A 115 4.13 10.09 -5.83
CA ALA A 115 3.51 9.74 -4.57
C ALA A 115 1.98 9.67 -4.65
N ILE A 116 1.41 8.70 -3.94
CA ILE A 116 -0.03 8.62 -3.71
C ILE A 116 -0.44 9.83 -2.85
N HIS A 117 -1.44 10.57 -3.30
CA HIS A 117 -2.02 11.63 -2.49
C HIS A 117 -2.54 11.08 -1.16
N TYR A 118 -2.29 11.78 -0.03
CA TYR A 118 -2.63 11.30 1.32
C TYR A 118 -4.08 10.84 1.46
N MET A 119 -5.05 11.49 0.79
CA MET A 119 -6.44 11.04 0.76
C MET A 119 -6.64 9.70 0.05
N GLY A 120 -5.71 9.25 -0.80
CA GLY A 120 -5.74 7.91 -1.40
C GLY A 120 -5.57 6.83 -0.35
N HIS A 121 -4.66 7.05 0.61
CA HIS A 121 -4.46 6.15 1.75
C HIS A 121 -5.74 6.05 2.61
N VAL A 122 -6.37 7.19 2.94
CA VAL A 122 -7.62 7.24 3.72
C VAL A 122 -8.75 6.51 3.01
N LYS A 123 -8.93 6.76 1.70
CA LYS A 123 -9.97 6.09 0.91
C LYS A 123 -9.79 4.59 0.83
N MET A 124 -8.55 4.11 0.69
CA MET A 124 -8.27 2.67 0.71
C MET A 124 -8.62 2.05 2.06
N MET A 125 -8.23 2.68 3.17
CA MET A 125 -8.60 2.23 4.51
C MET A 125 -10.12 2.22 4.69
N ALA A 126 -10.81 3.27 4.27
CA ALA A 126 -12.25 3.39 4.39
C ALA A 126 -13.01 2.31 3.59
N ALA A 127 -12.49 1.94 2.42
CA ALA A 127 -13.08 0.87 1.61
C ALA A 127 -12.97 -0.51 2.28
N VAL A 128 -11.95 -0.73 3.11
CA VAL A 128 -11.68 -2.02 3.75
C VAL A 128 -12.26 -2.09 5.18
N GLN A 129 -12.35 -0.95 5.88
CA GLN A 129 -12.78 -0.89 7.28
C GLN A 129 -14.11 -1.60 7.58
N PRO A 130 -15.16 -1.56 6.72
CA PRO A 130 -16.43 -2.23 6.99
C PRO A 130 -16.34 -3.75 7.11
N PHE A 131 -15.28 -4.35 6.58
CA PHE A 131 -15.06 -5.81 6.62
C PHE A 131 -14.26 -6.27 7.84
N LEU A 132 -13.84 -5.34 8.70
CA LEU A 132 -12.97 -5.59 9.84
C LEU A 132 -13.62 -5.15 11.16
N SER A 133 -13.60 -6.03 12.15
CA SER A 133 -14.04 -5.68 13.50
C SER A 133 -13.05 -4.80 14.25
N GLY A 134 -11.76 -4.96 13.98
CA GLY A 134 -10.67 -4.17 14.52
C GLY A 134 -10.30 -2.96 13.65
N ALA A 135 -9.29 -2.22 14.11
CA ALA A 135 -8.70 -1.11 13.37
C ALA A 135 -7.71 -1.60 12.29
N ILE A 136 -7.30 -0.69 11.43
CA ILE A 136 -6.31 -0.92 10.38
C ILE A 136 -5.01 -0.22 10.77
N SER A 137 -3.90 -0.96 10.78
CA SER A 137 -2.58 -0.38 10.94
C SER A 137 -2.04 0.04 9.57
N LYS A 138 -2.15 1.32 9.28
CA LYS A 138 -1.64 1.93 8.06
C LYS A 138 -1.22 3.36 8.30
N THR A 139 -0.05 3.72 7.76
CA THR A 139 0.44 5.09 7.75
C THR A 139 -0.18 5.87 6.58
N VAL A 140 -0.61 7.08 6.85
CA VAL A 140 -0.95 8.06 5.82
C VAL A 140 0.28 8.94 5.59
N ASN A 141 1.00 8.67 4.53
CA ASN A 141 2.18 9.47 4.19
C ASN A 141 1.74 10.84 3.68
N MET A 142 2.24 11.88 4.31
CA MET A 142 2.00 13.27 3.95
C MET A 142 3.32 13.94 3.52
N PRO A 143 3.29 14.91 2.59
CA PRO A 143 4.47 15.66 2.21
C PRO A 143 4.93 16.57 3.37
N GLU A 144 6.23 16.89 3.41
CA GLU A 144 6.79 17.82 4.42
C GLU A 144 6.11 19.19 4.40
N SER A 145 5.57 19.59 3.25
CA SER A 145 4.83 20.84 3.08
C SER A 145 3.41 20.82 3.65
N ALA A 146 2.95 19.69 4.19
CA ALA A 146 1.62 19.60 4.78
C ALA A 146 1.48 20.54 5.97
N THR A 147 0.35 21.22 6.01
CA THR A 147 0.02 22.19 7.07
C THR A 147 -0.73 21.53 8.24
N VAL A 148 -0.86 22.24 9.35
CA VAL A 148 -1.69 21.80 10.48
C VAL A 148 -3.14 21.60 10.03
N ASP A 149 -3.65 22.48 9.17
CA ASP A 149 -5.02 22.40 8.64
C ASP A 149 -5.21 21.14 7.80
N ASP A 150 -4.21 20.73 7.00
CA ASP A 150 -4.25 19.47 6.23
C ASP A 150 -4.34 18.26 7.16
N VAL A 151 -3.61 18.26 8.27
CA VAL A 151 -3.63 17.19 9.28
C VAL A 151 -4.98 17.16 9.99
N GLU A 152 -5.52 18.31 10.38
CA GLU A 152 -6.86 18.40 10.97
C GLU A 152 -7.93 17.88 10.02
N GLN A 153 -7.90 18.35 8.79
CA GLN A 153 -8.85 17.92 7.74
C GLN A 153 -8.75 16.41 7.48
N LEU A 154 -7.53 15.86 7.47
CA LEU A 154 -7.31 14.42 7.33
C LEU A 154 -8.02 13.61 8.42
N HIS A 155 -7.88 14.03 9.70
CA HIS A 155 -8.53 13.35 10.83
C HIS A 155 -10.04 13.44 10.76
N ILE A 156 -10.58 14.62 10.40
CA ILE A 156 -12.02 14.82 10.25
C ILE A 156 -12.59 13.94 9.13
N GLU A 157 -11.94 13.92 7.97
CA GLU A 157 -12.39 13.09 6.85
C GLU A 157 -12.26 11.59 7.15
N ALA A 158 -11.18 11.16 7.80
CA ALA A 158 -11.02 9.79 8.23
C ALA A 158 -12.15 9.34 9.18
N TRP A 159 -12.51 10.19 10.15
CA TRP A 159 -13.63 9.95 11.05
C TRP A 159 -14.97 9.89 10.33
N LYS A 160 -15.25 10.83 9.41
CA LYS A 160 -16.47 10.82 8.58
C LYS A 160 -16.60 9.56 7.74
N MET A 161 -15.47 9.01 7.26
CA MET A 161 -15.43 7.77 6.48
C MET A 161 -15.50 6.50 7.36
N GLY A 162 -15.64 6.63 8.68
CA GLY A 162 -15.82 5.51 9.61
C GLY A 162 -14.53 4.77 9.97
N LEU A 163 -13.36 5.38 9.79
CA LEU A 163 -12.11 4.79 10.22
C LEU A 163 -11.98 4.76 11.74
N LYS A 164 -11.49 3.65 12.29
CA LYS A 164 -11.31 3.45 13.74
C LYS A 164 -9.98 3.96 14.26
N ALA A 165 -8.97 4.07 13.41
CA ALA A 165 -7.67 4.61 13.74
C ALA A 165 -7.01 5.19 12.49
N ILE A 166 -6.10 6.14 12.71
CA ILE A 166 -5.25 6.73 11.68
C ILE A 166 -3.86 7.00 12.28
N ALA A 167 -2.83 6.82 11.47
CA ALA A 167 -1.45 7.18 11.78
C ALA A 167 -0.87 8.02 10.63
N ILE A 168 -0.02 9.00 10.95
CA ILE A 168 0.65 9.89 10.01
C ILE A 168 2.16 9.70 10.15
#